data_1303414454168cf7304d87398f32d8c8
#
_entry.id   1303414454168cf7304d87398f32d8c8
#
_cell.length_a   1.000
_cell.length_b   1.000
_cell.length_c   1.000
_cell.angle_alpha   90.00
_cell.angle_beta   90.00
_cell.angle_gamma   90.00
#
_symmetry.space_group_name_H-M   'P 1'
#
loop_
_entity.id
_entity.type
_entity.pdbx_description
1 polymer ?
#
loop_
_entity_poly.entity_id
_entity_poly.type
_entity_poly.pdbx_seq_one_letter_code
_entity_poly.pdbx_strand_id
1 'polypeptide(L)'
;MKKGTEERREIKSRGKREKSSVSILRLEDLSREEFLKALYKKSKLPWLPEKVYERNALLDIVLVLRKYKIIYRFPYSVIRQVKSIPQTVRDEDIKGRVDLRDELIFTIDGEDAKDFDDAVSLEINDKYYILGVHIADVSHYVKTGTVLDEEAFKRGNSTYLIDIVFPMLPFELSNGICSLNPNVDRLTLSVKMYIRKDNLGIENFEIFPSVIRSKYRLTYTYVEKVLDDPSIEEDSELARKLTYMWELAQKLHDKRISKGGIDFNFKESKIILDDKGEPVEFKVYSRLKSERLIEEFMLITNKTVAKFLAEVGPSIFRVHEEPEYESIENISKIVSLFGYTLPKANEIKSSHLQNIIMNVSQKEYEEFINYIILRSMKQARYDTENIGHYGLDFEYYTHFTSPIRRYPDLIIHRLVKFALSKKGKRPKSLTLKNLKKVAKHCSETERESVSAERFIAKLKGIRYIKRYPEKIFDAVISGFKEDGMFVQIIENAIEGFVSFQDISENILYDEIKNEVVDLKNQITYSIGKKVKVKLKSYSFIKGFLDFNIVYENTE
;
A
#
# COMPACT_ATOMS: atom_id res chain seq x y z
N MET A 1 0.33 23.28 56.54
CA MET A 1 0.00 21.90 56.13
C MET A 1 -0.30 21.73 54.61
N LYS A 2 -0.54 22.77 53.81
CA LYS A 2 -0.86 22.63 52.37
C LYS A 2 0.38 22.55 51.44
N LYS A 3 1.56 23.11 51.80
CA LYS A 3 2.77 23.07 50.95
C LYS A 3 3.44 21.67 50.87
N GLY A 4 3.37 20.87 51.93
CA GLY A 4 4.00 19.54 51.96
C GLY A 4 3.26 18.46 51.15
N THR A 5 2.00 18.70 50.77
CA THR A 5 1.19 17.75 49.98
C THR A 5 1.37 17.96 48.48
N GLU A 6 1.68 19.17 48.03
CA GLU A 6 1.96 19.47 46.61
C GLU A 6 3.36 19.00 46.21
N GLU A 7 4.39 19.25 47.04
CA GLU A 7 5.74 18.72 46.80
C GLU A 7 5.78 17.18 46.76
N ARG A 8 5.03 16.50 47.66
CA ARG A 8 4.92 15.02 47.60
C ARG A 8 4.15 14.50 46.38
N ARG A 9 3.24 15.29 45.80
CA ARG A 9 2.56 14.94 44.52
C ARG A 9 3.48 15.18 43.32
N GLU A 10 4.27 16.25 43.29
CA GLU A 10 5.24 16.51 42.24
C GLU A 10 6.38 15.49 42.23
N ILE A 11 6.93 15.13 43.41
CA ILE A 11 7.97 14.10 43.52
C ILE A 11 7.43 12.73 43.11
N LYS A 12 6.18 12.38 43.49
CA LYS A 12 5.53 11.13 43.04
C LYS A 12 5.21 11.16 41.54
N SER A 13 4.90 12.30 40.94
CA SER A 13 4.66 12.43 39.49
C SER A 13 5.96 12.41 38.69
N ARG A 14 7.04 13.02 39.19
CA ARG A 14 8.40 12.92 38.61
C ARG A 14 8.94 11.50 38.73
N GLY A 15 8.86 10.86 39.86
CA GLY A 15 9.30 9.46 40.04
C GLY A 15 8.48 8.43 39.24
N LYS A 16 7.20 8.73 38.91
CA LYS A 16 6.41 7.90 37.99
C LYS A 16 6.77 8.18 36.50
N ARG A 17 7.10 9.42 36.14
CA ARG A 17 7.60 9.75 34.82
C ARG A 17 8.99 9.17 34.55
N GLU A 18 9.92 9.24 35.54
CA GLU A 18 11.24 8.62 35.43
C GLU A 18 11.17 7.09 35.41
N LYS A 19 10.31 6.44 36.21
CA LYS A 19 10.12 4.98 36.17
C LYS A 19 9.51 4.49 34.84
N SER A 20 8.70 5.30 34.13
CA SER A 20 8.15 4.92 32.82
C SER A 20 9.15 5.12 31.70
N SER A 21 10.00 6.14 31.75
CA SER A 21 11.08 6.37 30.78
C SER A 21 12.24 5.37 30.94
N VAL A 22 12.66 5.08 32.17
CA VAL A 22 13.70 4.07 32.48
C VAL A 22 13.30 2.67 32.01
N SER A 23 11.99 2.34 31.99
CA SER A 23 11.53 1.02 31.52
C SER A 23 11.55 0.85 29.99
N ILE A 24 11.61 1.94 29.20
CA ILE A 24 11.76 1.91 27.74
C ILE A 24 13.23 1.95 27.34
N LEU A 25 14.08 2.66 28.09
CA LEU A 25 15.53 2.66 27.89
C LEU A 25 16.17 1.27 28.09
N ARG A 26 15.53 0.39 28.89
CA ARG A 26 15.94 -1.04 29.01
C ARG A 26 15.53 -1.92 27.79
N LEU A 27 14.88 -1.35 26.77
CA LEU A 27 14.56 -2.06 25.53
C LEU A 27 15.76 -2.14 24.57
N GLU A 28 16.86 -1.46 24.86
CA GLU A 28 18.06 -1.43 24.02
C GLU A 28 18.75 -2.80 23.88
N ASP A 29 18.59 -3.67 24.90
CA ASP A 29 19.20 -5.00 24.95
C ASP A 29 18.25 -6.13 24.51
N LEU A 30 17.00 -5.81 24.18
CA LEU A 30 16.01 -6.82 23.82
C LEU A 30 16.16 -7.26 22.36
N SER A 31 15.96 -8.54 22.12
CA SER A 31 15.69 -9.02 20.79
C SER A 31 14.42 -8.35 20.23
N ARG A 32 14.27 -8.34 18.92
CA ARG A 32 13.10 -7.75 18.26
C ARG A 32 11.78 -8.36 18.76
N GLU A 33 11.72 -9.67 18.95
CA GLU A 33 10.53 -10.35 19.46
C GLU A 33 10.19 -9.94 20.89
N GLU A 34 11.19 -9.84 21.75
CA GLU A 34 11.02 -9.36 23.13
C GLU A 34 10.58 -7.90 23.16
N PHE A 35 11.16 -7.06 22.30
CA PHE A 35 10.75 -5.67 22.13
C PHE A 35 9.26 -5.55 21.76
N LEU A 36 8.78 -6.31 20.78
CA LEU A 36 7.38 -6.31 20.38
C LEU A 36 6.48 -6.81 21.50
N LYS A 37 6.86 -7.90 22.21
CA LYS A 37 6.14 -8.38 23.39
C LYS A 37 6.05 -7.32 24.50
N ALA A 38 7.13 -6.56 24.71
CA ALA A 38 7.16 -5.46 25.67
C ALA A 38 6.30 -4.27 25.20
N LEU A 39 6.36 -3.94 23.92
CA LEU A 39 5.56 -2.88 23.29
C LEU A 39 4.05 -3.13 23.49
N TYR A 40 3.58 -4.34 23.20
CA TYR A 40 2.17 -4.71 23.35
C TYR A 40 1.66 -4.65 24.80
N LYS A 41 2.55 -4.73 25.79
CA LYS A 41 2.19 -4.57 27.22
C LYS A 41 2.03 -3.11 27.65
N LYS A 42 2.55 -2.13 26.88
CA LYS A 42 2.47 -0.70 27.24
C LYS A 42 1.13 -0.11 26.85
N SER A 43 0.50 0.61 27.77
CA SER A 43 -0.77 1.31 27.52
C SER A 43 -0.60 2.65 26.81
N LYS A 44 0.56 3.29 26.98
CA LYS A 44 0.93 4.57 26.35
C LYS A 44 2.40 4.54 25.97
N LEU A 45 2.70 5.06 24.79
CA LEU A 45 4.06 5.23 24.31
C LEU A 45 4.53 6.66 24.64
N PRO A 46 5.72 6.84 25.25
CA PRO A 46 6.25 8.17 25.55
C PRO A 46 6.81 8.83 24.28
N TRP A 47 6.93 10.17 24.32
CA TRP A 47 7.88 10.89 23.50
C TRP A 47 9.26 10.77 24.15
N LEU A 48 10.25 10.40 23.36
CA LEU A 48 11.64 10.28 23.80
C LEU A 48 12.47 11.42 23.18
N PRO A 49 13.58 11.84 23.82
CA PRO A 49 14.53 12.74 23.19
C PRO A 49 15.13 12.14 21.90
N GLU A 50 15.47 12.98 20.92
CA GLU A 50 16.00 12.53 19.62
C GLU A 50 17.21 11.61 19.75
N LYS A 51 18.16 11.96 20.62
CA LYS A 51 19.35 11.13 20.93
C LYS A 51 19.02 9.70 21.39
N VAL A 52 17.83 9.46 21.93
CA VAL A 52 17.40 8.11 22.34
C VAL A 52 16.95 7.31 21.13
N TYR A 53 16.20 7.94 20.21
CA TYR A 53 15.84 7.30 18.93
C TYR A 53 17.08 6.95 18.10
N GLU A 54 18.10 7.79 18.09
CA GLU A 54 19.34 7.57 17.36
C GLU A 54 20.08 6.27 17.77
N ARG A 55 19.98 5.87 19.05
CA ARG A 55 20.73 4.75 19.60
C ARG A 55 20.15 3.37 19.26
N ASN A 56 18.85 3.29 19.01
CA ASN A 56 18.18 2.01 18.83
C ASN A 56 17.15 2.07 17.69
N ALA A 57 17.35 1.26 16.66
CA ALA A 57 16.51 1.21 15.47
C ALA A 57 15.09 0.68 15.71
N LEU A 58 14.87 -0.11 16.77
CA LEU A 58 13.53 -0.58 17.14
C LEU A 58 12.67 0.56 17.69
N LEU A 59 13.29 1.63 18.24
CA LEU A 59 12.56 2.80 18.70
C LEU A 59 11.95 3.65 17.58
N ASP A 60 12.38 3.47 16.33
CA ASP A 60 11.71 4.07 15.17
C ASP A 60 10.23 3.70 15.13
N ILE A 61 9.91 2.44 15.49
CA ILE A 61 8.54 1.94 15.58
C ILE A 61 7.74 2.75 16.61
N VAL A 62 8.33 2.99 17.81
CA VAL A 62 7.69 3.79 18.86
C VAL A 62 7.41 5.21 18.38
N LEU A 63 8.36 5.82 17.68
CA LEU A 63 8.22 7.16 17.12
C LEU A 63 7.08 7.22 16.12
N VAL A 64 7.04 6.28 15.17
CA VAL A 64 6.00 6.20 14.13
C VAL A 64 4.63 5.98 14.75
N LEU A 65 4.48 4.96 15.60
CA LEU A 65 3.20 4.66 16.28
C LEU A 65 2.68 5.87 17.06
N ARG A 66 3.59 6.61 17.69
CA ARG A 66 3.24 7.81 18.47
C ARG A 66 2.85 8.98 17.58
N LYS A 67 3.62 9.24 16.52
CA LYS A 67 3.43 10.37 15.61
C LYS A 67 2.12 10.26 14.83
N TYR A 68 1.84 9.07 14.31
CA TYR A 68 0.66 8.79 13.47
C TYR A 68 -0.49 8.14 14.25
N LYS A 69 -0.39 8.03 15.58
CA LYS A 69 -1.43 7.49 16.46
C LYS A 69 -1.91 6.07 16.07
N ILE A 70 -1.03 5.27 15.48
CA ILE A 70 -1.35 3.91 15.04
C ILE A 70 -1.74 3.05 16.25
N ILE A 71 -2.84 2.31 16.11
CA ILE A 71 -3.35 1.43 17.16
C ILE A 71 -2.55 0.12 17.11
N TYR A 72 -1.71 -0.11 18.11
CA TYR A 72 -0.75 -1.21 18.12
C TYR A 72 -1.16 -2.42 18.96
N ARG A 73 -2.22 -2.34 19.76
CA ARG A 73 -2.70 -3.47 20.58
C ARG A 73 -4.21 -3.59 20.55
N PHE A 74 -4.71 -4.80 20.74
CA PHE A 74 -6.14 -5.07 20.85
C PHE A 74 -6.63 -4.96 22.29
N PRO A 75 -7.85 -4.44 22.53
CA PRO A 75 -8.51 -4.48 23.83
C PRO A 75 -8.77 -5.91 24.29
N TYR A 76 -8.80 -6.12 25.60
CA TYR A 76 -9.07 -7.45 26.18
C TYR A 76 -10.44 -8.03 25.74
N SER A 77 -11.46 -7.18 25.58
CA SER A 77 -12.78 -7.59 25.08
C SER A 77 -12.72 -8.20 23.69
N VAL A 78 -11.89 -7.64 22.78
CA VAL A 78 -11.66 -8.16 21.44
C VAL A 78 -10.95 -9.52 21.52
N ILE A 79 -9.86 -9.64 22.29
CA ILE A 79 -9.12 -10.90 22.44
C ILE A 79 -10.04 -12.00 23.02
N ARG A 80 -10.91 -11.66 23.98
CA ARG A 80 -11.88 -12.61 24.53
C ARG A 80 -12.88 -13.08 23.47
N GLN A 81 -13.41 -12.18 22.63
CA GLN A 81 -14.31 -12.56 21.56
C GLN A 81 -13.61 -13.46 20.53
N VAL A 82 -12.40 -13.13 20.11
CA VAL A 82 -11.62 -13.92 19.15
C VAL A 82 -11.40 -15.35 19.64
N LYS A 83 -11.10 -15.55 20.93
CA LYS A 83 -10.95 -16.88 21.54
C LYS A 83 -12.22 -17.73 21.47
N SER A 84 -13.40 -17.13 21.31
CA SER A 84 -14.66 -17.87 21.13
C SER A 84 -14.95 -18.23 19.65
N ILE A 85 -14.14 -17.76 18.72
CA ILE A 85 -14.28 -18.07 17.30
C ILE A 85 -13.54 -19.38 16.99
N PRO A 86 -14.21 -20.39 16.42
CA PRO A 86 -13.57 -21.64 16.01
C PRO A 86 -12.42 -21.36 15.03
N GLN A 87 -11.30 -22.09 15.17
CA GLN A 87 -10.15 -21.96 14.27
C GLN A 87 -10.19 -22.98 13.11
N THR A 88 -11.29 -23.74 13.01
CA THR A 88 -11.60 -24.67 11.91
C THR A 88 -12.99 -24.39 11.38
N VAL A 89 -13.18 -24.60 10.09
CA VAL A 89 -14.51 -24.53 9.47
C VAL A 89 -15.35 -25.72 9.95
N ARG A 90 -16.59 -25.46 10.39
CA ARG A 90 -17.52 -26.46 10.89
C ARG A 90 -18.53 -26.82 9.82
N ASP A 91 -19.15 -27.97 9.91
CA ASP A 91 -20.20 -28.43 8.95
C ASP A 91 -21.35 -27.43 8.84
N GLU A 92 -21.73 -26.79 9.96
CA GLU A 92 -22.77 -25.77 9.97
C GLU A 92 -22.38 -24.50 9.19
N ASP A 93 -21.08 -24.16 9.10
CA ASP A 93 -20.56 -23.01 8.37
C ASP A 93 -20.54 -23.26 6.84
N ILE A 94 -20.51 -24.53 6.42
CA ILE A 94 -20.52 -24.96 5.01
C ILE A 94 -21.95 -24.98 4.44
N LYS A 95 -22.94 -25.15 5.27
CA LYS A 95 -24.33 -25.30 4.83
C LYS A 95 -24.80 -24.10 3.99
N GLY A 96 -25.26 -24.41 2.76
CA GLY A 96 -25.74 -23.40 1.80
C GLY A 96 -24.62 -22.66 1.03
N ARG A 97 -23.40 -23.15 1.11
CA ARG A 97 -22.27 -22.70 0.30
C ARG A 97 -22.00 -23.64 -0.86
N VAL A 98 -21.44 -23.13 -1.94
CA VAL A 98 -20.94 -23.95 -3.04
C VAL A 98 -19.64 -24.61 -2.58
N ASP A 99 -19.54 -25.91 -2.78
CA ASP A 99 -18.33 -26.68 -2.45
C ASP A 99 -17.36 -26.67 -3.64
N LEU A 100 -16.20 -26.04 -3.46
CA LEU A 100 -15.13 -25.92 -4.45
C LEU A 100 -13.83 -26.57 -3.95
N ARG A 101 -13.89 -27.43 -2.94
CA ARG A 101 -12.71 -28.04 -2.30
C ARG A 101 -11.91 -28.95 -3.23
N ASP A 102 -12.52 -29.48 -4.27
CA ASP A 102 -11.89 -30.36 -5.25
C ASP A 102 -11.30 -29.59 -6.44
N GLU A 103 -11.64 -28.31 -6.63
CA GLU A 103 -11.10 -27.48 -7.69
C GLU A 103 -9.62 -27.15 -7.43
N LEU A 104 -8.85 -26.94 -8.52
CA LEU A 104 -7.47 -26.47 -8.45
C LEU A 104 -7.46 -24.97 -8.16
N ILE A 105 -7.49 -24.64 -6.88
CA ILE A 105 -7.46 -23.28 -6.33
C ILE A 105 -6.19 -23.11 -5.53
N PHE A 106 -5.50 -21.96 -5.68
CA PHE A 106 -4.25 -21.66 -4.97
C PHE A 106 -4.08 -20.17 -4.71
N THR A 107 -3.21 -19.83 -3.76
CA THR A 107 -2.82 -18.46 -3.45
C THR A 107 -1.45 -18.13 -4.05
N ILE A 108 -1.22 -16.86 -4.43
CA ILE A 108 0.08 -16.34 -4.87
C ILE A 108 0.34 -15.04 -4.12
N ASP A 109 1.33 -15.04 -3.22
CA ASP A 109 1.62 -13.93 -2.31
C ASP A 109 3.13 -13.74 -2.11
N GLY A 110 3.52 -12.72 -1.36
CA GLY A 110 4.91 -12.54 -0.93
C GLY A 110 5.38 -13.66 0.01
N GLU A 111 6.70 -13.89 0.07
CA GLU A 111 7.33 -14.95 0.87
C GLU A 111 6.94 -14.85 2.35
N ASP A 112 6.88 -13.64 2.88
CA ASP A 112 6.64 -13.35 4.31
C ASP A 112 5.15 -13.21 4.66
N ALA A 113 4.25 -13.27 3.65
CA ALA A 113 2.81 -13.13 3.85
C ALA A 113 2.23 -14.31 4.65
N LYS A 114 1.26 -14.01 5.53
CA LYS A 114 0.53 -14.97 6.37
C LYS A 114 -0.98 -14.75 6.35
N ASP A 115 -1.42 -13.65 5.81
CA ASP A 115 -2.81 -13.18 5.73
C ASP A 115 -3.30 -13.24 4.28
N PHE A 116 -3.50 -14.47 3.78
CA PHE A 116 -3.92 -14.72 2.40
C PHE A 116 -5.38 -14.36 2.21
N ASP A 117 -5.63 -13.19 1.65
CA ASP A 117 -6.96 -12.65 1.39
C ASP A 117 -7.64 -13.30 0.19
N ASP A 118 -6.89 -13.67 -0.84
CA ASP A 118 -7.37 -14.13 -2.14
C ASP A 118 -6.72 -15.43 -2.61
N ALA A 119 -7.51 -16.22 -3.31
CA ALA A 119 -7.08 -17.39 -4.06
C ALA A 119 -7.72 -17.35 -5.45
N VAL A 120 -7.08 -17.99 -6.43
CA VAL A 120 -7.48 -17.93 -7.83
C VAL A 120 -7.61 -19.32 -8.43
N SER A 121 -8.51 -19.43 -9.43
CA SER A 121 -8.66 -20.59 -10.30
C SER A 121 -8.94 -20.14 -11.73
N LEU A 122 -8.57 -20.96 -12.70
CA LEU A 122 -8.85 -20.70 -14.11
C LEU A 122 -9.28 -21.97 -14.83
N GLU A 123 -10.44 -21.93 -15.47
CA GLU A 123 -10.89 -22.91 -16.45
C GLU A 123 -10.91 -22.25 -17.84
N ILE A 124 -10.70 -23.05 -18.88
CA ILE A 124 -10.67 -22.56 -20.26
C ILE A 124 -11.49 -23.49 -21.13
N ASN A 125 -12.40 -22.91 -21.91
CA ASN A 125 -13.08 -23.61 -22.98
C ASN A 125 -12.89 -22.87 -24.30
N ASP A 126 -13.56 -23.28 -25.38
CA ASP A 126 -13.37 -22.69 -26.70
C ASP A 126 -13.70 -21.19 -26.75
N LYS A 127 -14.69 -20.73 -26.00
CA LYS A 127 -15.23 -19.35 -26.02
C LYS A 127 -14.73 -18.45 -24.90
N TYR A 128 -14.44 -19.03 -23.72
CA TYR A 128 -14.18 -18.26 -22.50
C TYR A 128 -12.90 -18.68 -21.78
N TYR A 129 -12.30 -17.68 -21.12
CA TYR A 129 -11.58 -17.85 -19.88
C TYR A 129 -12.59 -17.75 -18.75
N ILE A 130 -12.67 -18.76 -17.88
CA ILE A 130 -13.56 -18.77 -16.71
C ILE A 130 -12.67 -18.55 -15.49
N LEU A 131 -12.57 -17.28 -15.08
CA LEU A 131 -11.72 -16.86 -13.97
C LEU A 131 -12.51 -16.95 -12.67
N GLY A 132 -12.02 -17.74 -11.72
CA GLY A 132 -12.49 -17.79 -10.34
C GLY A 132 -11.57 -16.96 -9.43
N VAL A 133 -12.16 -16.05 -8.66
CA VAL A 133 -11.46 -15.28 -7.60
C VAL A 133 -12.21 -15.52 -6.30
N HIS A 134 -11.51 -16.09 -5.31
CA HIS A 134 -12.07 -16.59 -4.07
C HIS A 134 -11.50 -15.76 -2.91
N ILE A 135 -12.31 -14.89 -2.32
CA ILE A 135 -11.88 -13.96 -1.27
C ILE A 135 -12.32 -14.48 0.10
N ALA A 136 -11.42 -14.43 1.07
CA ALA A 136 -11.66 -14.83 2.45
C ALA A 136 -12.96 -14.20 3.00
N ASP A 137 -13.90 -15.02 3.45
CA ASP A 137 -15.19 -14.55 3.98
C ASP A 137 -15.08 -14.06 5.41
N VAL A 138 -14.30 -12.99 5.61
CA VAL A 138 -14.08 -12.33 6.91
C VAL A 138 -15.41 -11.93 7.54
N SER A 139 -16.41 -11.53 6.74
CA SER A 139 -17.72 -11.11 7.22
C SER A 139 -18.53 -12.24 7.88
N HIS A 140 -18.12 -13.49 7.71
CA HIS A 140 -18.67 -14.62 8.44
C HIS A 140 -18.26 -14.61 9.91
N TYR A 141 -17.01 -14.25 10.19
CA TYR A 141 -16.43 -14.26 11.54
C TYR A 141 -16.57 -12.91 12.26
N VAL A 142 -16.40 -11.81 11.54
CA VAL A 142 -16.52 -10.45 12.04
C VAL A 142 -17.96 -9.95 11.86
N LYS A 143 -18.82 -10.24 12.85
CA LYS A 143 -20.23 -9.87 12.79
C LYS A 143 -20.42 -8.40 13.10
N THR A 144 -21.32 -7.74 12.37
CA THR A 144 -21.65 -6.33 12.53
C THR A 144 -22.04 -5.97 13.97
N GLY A 145 -21.47 -4.90 14.52
CA GLY A 145 -21.79 -4.35 15.84
C GLY A 145 -21.20 -5.13 17.01
N THR A 146 -20.30 -6.07 16.76
CA THR A 146 -19.50 -6.71 17.82
C THR A 146 -18.29 -5.87 18.18
N VAL A 147 -17.70 -6.11 19.37
CA VAL A 147 -16.47 -5.39 19.79
C VAL A 147 -15.31 -5.60 18.81
N LEU A 148 -15.28 -6.74 18.13
CA LEU A 148 -14.32 -7.04 17.08
C LEU A 148 -14.55 -6.17 15.83
N ASP A 149 -15.80 -6.01 15.41
CA ASP A 149 -16.18 -5.14 14.29
C ASP A 149 -15.89 -3.66 14.59
N GLU A 150 -16.21 -3.21 15.80
CA GLU A 150 -15.92 -1.85 16.25
C GLU A 150 -14.41 -1.54 16.26
N GLU A 151 -13.60 -2.49 16.69
CA GLU A 151 -12.14 -2.35 16.69
C GLU A 151 -11.58 -2.37 15.26
N ALA A 152 -12.09 -3.25 14.39
CA ALA A 152 -11.71 -3.30 12.98
C ALA A 152 -12.06 -1.97 12.27
N PHE A 153 -13.26 -1.43 12.50
CA PHE A 153 -13.65 -0.11 12.01
C PHE A 153 -12.73 0.99 12.51
N LYS A 154 -12.43 1.01 13.81
CA LYS A 154 -11.56 2.02 14.44
C LYS A 154 -10.15 2.03 13.82
N ARG A 155 -9.61 0.86 13.46
CA ARG A 155 -8.32 0.73 12.78
C ARG A 155 -8.42 1.13 11.30
N GLY A 156 -9.53 0.81 10.65
CA GLY A 156 -9.81 1.07 9.24
C GLY A 156 -9.02 0.17 8.27
N ASN A 157 -7.76 -0.08 8.56
CA ASN A 157 -6.87 -0.97 7.79
C ASN A 157 -5.71 -1.49 8.64
N SER A 158 -5.00 -2.50 8.13
CA SER A 158 -3.69 -2.90 8.64
C SER A 158 -2.62 -1.88 8.24
N THR A 159 -1.64 -1.63 9.12
CA THR A 159 -0.50 -0.72 8.86
C THR A 159 0.79 -1.53 8.82
N TYR A 160 1.58 -1.37 7.74
CA TYR A 160 2.81 -2.10 7.50
C TYR A 160 4.01 -1.19 7.75
N LEU A 161 4.86 -1.54 8.71
CA LEU A 161 6.07 -0.79 9.03
C LEU A 161 7.30 -1.62 8.63
N ILE A 162 7.55 -1.69 7.32
CA ILE A 162 8.59 -2.51 6.64
C ILE A 162 8.32 -4.00 6.87
N ASP A 163 8.80 -4.55 7.98
CA ASP A 163 8.75 -5.97 8.32
C ASP A 163 7.88 -6.26 9.56
N ILE A 164 7.13 -5.27 10.04
CA ILE A 164 6.16 -5.39 11.14
C ILE A 164 4.81 -4.94 10.67
N VAL A 165 3.79 -5.75 10.94
CA VAL A 165 2.40 -5.39 10.68
C VAL A 165 1.65 -5.10 11.98
N PHE A 166 0.89 -4.00 12.00
CA PHE A 166 -0.13 -3.72 13.00
C PHE A 166 -1.49 -4.01 12.35
N PRO A 167 -2.01 -5.23 12.55
CA PRO A 167 -3.11 -5.73 11.73
C PRO A 167 -4.45 -5.10 12.14
N MET A 168 -5.38 -5.04 11.18
CA MET A 168 -6.77 -4.64 11.41
C MET A 168 -7.50 -5.64 12.31
N LEU A 169 -7.23 -6.92 12.13
CA LEU A 169 -7.82 -8.04 12.87
C LEU A 169 -6.74 -8.78 13.68
N PRO A 170 -7.05 -9.35 14.85
CA PRO A 170 -6.12 -10.20 15.60
C PRO A 170 -5.57 -11.36 14.74
N PHE A 171 -4.33 -11.77 15.01
CA PHE A 171 -3.62 -12.77 14.21
C PHE A 171 -4.33 -14.13 14.14
N GLU A 172 -5.09 -14.49 15.16
CA GLU A 172 -5.93 -15.69 15.17
C GLU A 172 -6.99 -15.68 14.02
N LEU A 173 -7.37 -14.48 13.59
CA LEU A 173 -8.23 -14.29 12.42
C LEU A 173 -7.42 -14.04 11.17
N SER A 174 -6.55 -13.02 11.18
CA SER A 174 -5.87 -12.58 9.95
C SER A 174 -4.92 -13.64 9.39
N ASN A 175 -4.21 -14.38 10.24
CA ASN A 175 -3.28 -15.43 9.82
C ASN A 175 -3.85 -16.84 10.05
N GLY A 176 -4.97 -16.94 10.80
CA GLY A 176 -5.64 -18.18 11.19
C GLY A 176 -6.83 -18.52 10.30
N ILE A 177 -8.04 -18.46 10.88
CA ILE A 177 -9.26 -18.98 10.23
C ILE A 177 -9.67 -18.20 8.99
N CYS A 178 -9.35 -16.90 8.87
CA CYS A 178 -9.67 -16.11 7.68
C CYS A 178 -8.65 -16.33 6.56
N SER A 179 -7.37 -16.52 6.90
CA SER A 179 -6.31 -16.71 5.89
C SER A 179 -6.52 -17.99 5.08
N LEU A 180 -6.44 -17.89 3.75
CA LEU A 180 -6.65 -19.01 2.82
C LEU A 180 -5.44 -19.96 2.78
N ASN A 181 -5.03 -20.42 3.98
CA ASN A 181 -3.92 -21.34 4.17
C ASN A 181 -4.12 -22.64 3.35
N PRO A 182 -3.04 -23.24 2.83
CA PRO A 182 -3.14 -24.44 1.99
C PRO A 182 -3.60 -25.68 2.77
N ASN A 183 -4.27 -26.59 2.08
CA ASN A 183 -4.70 -27.90 2.56
C ASN A 183 -5.68 -27.89 3.74
N VAL A 184 -6.36 -26.77 3.98
CA VAL A 184 -7.42 -26.66 5.01
C VAL A 184 -8.65 -25.98 4.42
N ASP A 185 -9.83 -26.35 4.95
CA ASP A 185 -11.08 -25.76 4.52
C ASP A 185 -11.17 -24.29 4.95
N ARG A 186 -11.58 -23.42 4.02
CA ARG A 186 -11.76 -21.99 4.26
C ARG A 186 -13.05 -21.50 3.61
N LEU A 187 -13.72 -20.60 4.32
CA LEU A 187 -14.93 -19.96 3.81
C LEU A 187 -14.55 -18.78 2.93
N THR A 188 -15.15 -18.71 1.76
CA THR A 188 -14.90 -17.63 0.80
C THR A 188 -16.20 -17.01 0.28
N LEU A 189 -16.08 -15.83 -0.28
CA LEU A 189 -17.04 -15.23 -1.19
C LEU A 189 -16.36 -15.20 -2.56
N SER A 190 -16.89 -16.04 -3.46
CA SER A 190 -16.28 -16.29 -4.77
C SER A 190 -16.95 -15.46 -5.85
N VAL A 191 -16.15 -14.99 -6.80
CA VAL A 191 -16.59 -14.36 -8.05
C VAL A 191 -16.08 -15.20 -9.21
N LYS A 192 -17.00 -15.80 -9.97
CA LYS A 192 -16.68 -16.56 -11.19
C LYS A 192 -17.07 -15.73 -12.41
N MET A 193 -16.12 -15.41 -13.27
CA MET A 193 -16.28 -14.49 -14.41
C MET A 193 -16.05 -15.22 -15.73
N TYR A 194 -17.01 -15.13 -16.65
CA TYR A 194 -16.92 -15.69 -17.99
C TYR A 194 -16.41 -14.63 -18.96
N ILE A 195 -15.11 -14.63 -19.19
CA ILE A 195 -14.38 -13.63 -20.00
C ILE A 195 -14.24 -14.15 -21.41
N ARG A 196 -14.80 -13.47 -22.40
CA ARG A 196 -14.71 -13.85 -23.81
C ARG A 196 -13.28 -13.79 -24.32
N LYS A 197 -12.87 -14.80 -25.11
CA LYS A 197 -11.52 -14.84 -25.69
C LYS A 197 -11.32 -13.82 -26.82
N ASP A 198 -12.38 -13.47 -27.55
CA ASP A 198 -12.31 -12.59 -28.71
C ASP A 198 -12.14 -11.10 -28.36
N ASN A 199 -12.77 -10.64 -27.29
CA ASN A 199 -12.80 -9.22 -26.95
C ASN A 199 -12.51 -8.93 -25.47
N LEU A 200 -12.24 -9.96 -24.66
CA LEU A 200 -11.98 -9.85 -23.23
C LEU A 200 -13.11 -9.13 -22.46
N GLY A 201 -14.34 -9.22 -22.96
CA GLY A 201 -15.53 -8.74 -22.27
C GLY A 201 -16.03 -9.79 -21.27
N ILE A 202 -16.49 -9.35 -20.11
CA ILE A 202 -17.21 -10.24 -19.18
C ILE A 202 -18.63 -10.39 -19.72
N GLU A 203 -18.97 -11.60 -20.22
CA GLU A 203 -20.31 -11.90 -20.74
C GLU A 203 -21.26 -12.23 -19.61
N ASN A 204 -20.79 -12.97 -18.62
CA ASN A 204 -21.54 -13.33 -17.42
C ASN A 204 -20.62 -13.42 -16.20
N PHE A 205 -21.19 -13.26 -15.01
CA PHE A 205 -20.49 -13.51 -13.76
C PHE A 205 -21.44 -14.02 -12.68
N GLU A 206 -20.90 -14.74 -11.73
CA GLU A 206 -21.61 -15.25 -10.57
C GLU A 206 -20.88 -14.85 -9.31
N ILE A 207 -21.62 -14.41 -8.27
CA ILE A 207 -21.07 -14.13 -6.95
C ILE A 207 -21.80 -14.98 -5.94
N PHE A 208 -21.08 -15.78 -5.17
CA PHE A 208 -21.68 -16.73 -4.24
C PHE A 208 -20.77 -17.06 -3.05
N PRO A 209 -21.36 -17.37 -1.89
CA PRO A 209 -20.61 -17.95 -0.77
C PRO A 209 -20.13 -19.36 -1.12
N SER A 210 -18.89 -19.69 -0.80
CA SER A 210 -18.28 -20.98 -1.10
C SER A 210 -17.42 -21.49 0.06
N VAL A 211 -17.02 -22.75 -0.02
CA VAL A 211 -15.95 -23.35 0.76
C VAL A 211 -14.90 -23.84 -0.22
N ILE A 212 -13.64 -23.50 0.05
CA ILE A 212 -12.49 -23.92 -0.74
C ILE A 212 -11.49 -24.67 0.13
N ARG A 213 -10.59 -25.40 -0.54
CA ARG A 213 -9.34 -25.92 0.03
C ARG A 213 -8.22 -25.56 -0.94
N SER A 214 -7.48 -24.50 -0.62
CA SER A 214 -6.31 -24.09 -1.42
C SER A 214 -5.34 -25.25 -1.52
N LYS A 215 -4.95 -25.63 -2.74
CA LYS A 215 -4.02 -26.76 -2.98
C LYS A 215 -2.57 -26.35 -2.74
N TYR A 216 -2.22 -25.10 -3.10
CA TYR A 216 -0.86 -24.58 -3.03
C TYR A 216 -0.85 -23.19 -2.43
N ARG A 217 0.21 -22.89 -1.67
CA ARG A 217 0.63 -21.54 -1.31
C ARG A 217 1.87 -21.21 -2.14
N LEU A 218 1.66 -20.51 -3.25
CA LEU A 218 2.74 -20.10 -4.15
C LEU A 218 3.27 -18.72 -3.73
N THR A 219 4.53 -18.43 -4.12
CA THR A 219 5.12 -17.11 -3.92
C THR A 219 5.30 -16.40 -5.26
N TYR A 220 5.29 -15.06 -5.23
CA TYR A 220 5.55 -14.28 -6.44
C TYR A 220 6.87 -14.67 -7.10
N THR A 221 7.93 -14.83 -6.32
CA THR A 221 9.25 -15.20 -6.84
C THR A 221 9.26 -16.61 -7.44
N TYR A 222 8.53 -17.54 -6.85
CA TYR A 222 8.40 -18.90 -7.40
C TYR A 222 7.62 -18.90 -8.72
N VAL A 223 6.46 -18.26 -8.73
CA VAL A 223 5.62 -18.17 -9.95
C VAL A 223 6.36 -17.43 -11.07
N GLU A 224 7.15 -16.39 -10.77
CA GLU A 224 7.98 -15.72 -11.77
C GLU A 224 8.92 -16.70 -12.47
N LYS A 225 9.61 -17.56 -11.71
CA LYS A 225 10.50 -18.60 -12.27
C LYS A 225 9.75 -19.61 -13.15
N VAL A 226 8.56 -20.05 -12.70
CA VAL A 226 7.72 -20.97 -13.49
C VAL A 226 7.21 -20.30 -14.77
N LEU A 227 6.90 -19.01 -14.75
CA LEU A 227 6.50 -18.26 -15.95
C LEU A 227 7.65 -18.06 -16.94
N ASP A 228 8.89 -17.99 -16.45
CA ASP A 228 10.10 -17.93 -17.30
C ASP A 228 10.48 -19.30 -17.84
N ASP A 229 10.35 -20.35 -17.04
CA ASP A 229 10.61 -21.76 -17.42
C ASP A 229 9.57 -22.70 -16.78
N PRO A 230 8.50 -23.06 -17.50
CA PRO A 230 7.45 -23.95 -16.98
C PRO A 230 7.93 -25.35 -16.59
N SER A 231 9.12 -25.79 -16.99
CA SER A 231 9.67 -27.10 -16.64
C SER A 231 10.13 -27.20 -15.18
N ILE A 232 10.23 -26.06 -14.48
CA ILE A 232 10.59 -26.01 -13.05
C ILE A 232 9.48 -26.60 -12.16
N GLU A 233 8.20 -26.51 -12.59
CA GLU A 233 7.07 -27.03 -11.86
C GLU A 233 6.81 -28.50 -12.25
N GLU A 234 6.86 -29.40 -11.26
CA GLU A 234 6.63 -30.84 -11.45
C GLU A 234 5.16 -31.15 -11.79
N ASP A 235 4.23 -30.38 -11.22
CA ASP A 235 2.81 -30.47 -11.57
C ASP A 235 2.53 -29.78 -12.91
N SER A 236 2.49 -30.56 -13.97
CA SER A 236 2.27 -30.06 -15.33
C SER A 236 0.92 -29.35 -15.50
N GLU A 237 -0.10 -29.70 -14.71
CA GLU A 237 -1.38 -29.01 -14.71
C GLU A 237 -1.25 -27.61 -14.11
N LEU A 238 -0.57 -27.49 -12.97
CA LEU A 238 -0.30 -26.20 -12.33
C LEU A 238 0.54 -25.30 -13.24
N ALA A 239 1.65 -25.81 -13.81
CA ALA A 239 2.49 -25.06 -14.75
C ALA A 239 1.68 -24.50 -15.92
N ARG A 240 0.85 -25.33 -16.54
CA ARG A 240 -0.04 -24.92 -17.64
C ARG A 240 -1.07 -23.89 -17.21
N LYS A 241 -1.67 -24.02 -16.03
CA LYS A 241 -2.63 -23.04 -15.50
C LYS A 241 -1.96 -21.69 -15.24
N LEU A 242 -0.78 -21.65 -14.64
CA LEU A 242 -0.01 -20.42 -14.41
C LEU A 242 0.31 -19.72 -15.73
N THR A 243 0.73 -20.46 -16.75
CA THR A 243 0.99 -19.90 -18.10
C THR A 243 -0.27 -19.26 -18.69
N TYR A 244 -1.40 -19.93 -18.64
CA TYR A 244 -2.67 -19.38 -19.13
C TYR A 244 -3.19 -18.20 -18.30
N MET A 245 -2.97 -18.22 -16.99
CA MET A 245 -3.31 -17.08 -16.12
C MET A 245 -2.48 -15.85 -16.49
N TRP A 246 -1.18 -16.05 -16.74
CA TRP A 246 -0.32 -14.95 -17.21
C TRP A 246 -0.77 -14.42 -18.57
N GLU A 247 -1.07 -15.29 -19.53
CA GLU A 247 -1.59 -14.89 -20.84
C GLU A 247 -2.88 -14.05 -20.70
N LEU A 248 -3.81 -14.48 -19.86
CA LEU A 248 -5.04 -13.72 -19.60
C LEU A 248 -4.74 -12.37 -18.93
N ALA A 249 -3.89 -12.35 -17.90
CA ALA A 249 -3.53 -11.14 -17.17
C ALA A 249 -2.87 -10.11 -18.11
N GLN A 250 -1.96 -10.55 -18.97
CA GLN A 250 -1.31 -9.68 -19.95
C GLN A 250 -2.33 -9.07 -20.93
N LYS A 251 -3.24 -9.89 -21.46
CA LYS A 251 -4.31 -9.39 -22.34
C LYS A 251 -5.24 -8.40 -21.65
N LEU A 252 -5.59 -8.63 -20.37
CA LEU A 252 -6.40 -7.71 -19.58
C LEU A 252 -5.67 -6.39 -19.33
N HIS A 253 -4.38 -6.46 -18.99
CA HIS A 253 -3.51 -5.31 -18.84
C HIS A 253 -3.47 -4.48 -20.12
N ASP A 254 -3.11 -5.09 -21.25
CA ASP A 254 -2.99 -4.40 -22.55
C ASP A 254 -4.31 -3.73 -22.95
N LYS A 255 -5.44 -4.42 -22.71
CA LYS A 255 -6.77 -3.85 -22.92
C LYS A 255 -7.04 -2.65 -22.01
N ARG A 256 -6.63 -2.69 -20.74
CA ARG A 256 -6.81 -1.58 -19.80
C ARG A 256 -5.97 -0.37 -20.22
N ILE A 257 -4.71 -0.61 -20.57
CA ILE A 257 -3.79 0.45 -21.02
C ILE A 257 -4.26 1.08 -22.32
N SER A 258 -4.69 0.27 -23.31
CA SER A 258 -5.20 0.77 -24.58
C SER A 258 -6.47 1.63 -24.45
N LYS A 259 -7.25 1.44 -23.36
CA LYS A 259 -8.42 2.27 -23.03
C LYS A 259 -8.08 3.56 -22.31
N GLY A 260 -6.88 3.66 -21.72
CA GLY A 260 -6.42 4.86 -21.03
C GLY A 260 -6.11 4.67 -19.55
N GLY A 261 -6.11 3.43 -19.07
CA GLY A 261 -5.60 3.15 -17.73
C GLY A 261 -4.14 3.56 -17.62
N ILE A 262 -3.79 4.29 -16.57
CA ILE A 262 -2.41 4.75 -16.33
C ILE A 262 -1.64 3.63 -15.62
N ASP A 263 -0.46 3.30 -16.12
CA ASP A 263 0.48 2.37 -15.49
C ASP A 263 1.88 3.00 -15.45
N PHE A 264 2.32 3.31 -14.23
CA PHE A 264 3.67 3.81 -14.00
C PHE A 264 4.61 2.64 -13.74
N ASN A 265 5.72 2.62 -14.44
CA ASN A 265 6.78 1.63 -14.22
C ASN A 265 7.84 2.19 -13.25
N PHE A 266 7.44 2.53 -12.03
CA PHE A 266 8.40 2.94 -11.01
C PHE A 266 9.15 1.72 -10.44
N LYS A 267 10.44 1.91 -10.23
CA LYS A 267 11.24 0.97 -9.45
C LYS A 267 10.87 1.09 -7.97
N GLU A 268 10.62 -0.03 -7.35
CA GLU A 268 10.38 -0.07 -5.91
C GLU A 268 11.66 -0.40 -5.15
N SER A 269 11.79 0.10 -3.93
CA SER A 269 12.92 -0.20 -3.07
C SER A 269 12.45 -1.01 -1.86
N LYS A 270 13.01 -2.21 -1.69
CA LYS A 270 12.79 -3.05 -0.50
C LYS A 270 13.93 -2.79 0.49
N ILE A 271 13.58 -2.44 1.72
CA ILE A 271 14.54 -2.21 2.80
C ILE A 271 14.75 -3.52 3.54
N ILE A 272 15.97 -4.02 3.57
CA ILE A 272 16.35 -5.22 4.30
C ILE A 272 16.92 -4.79 5.65
N LEU A 273 16.34 -5.34 6.73
CA LEU A 273 16.73 -5.04 8.10
C LEU A 273 17.44 -6.25 8.74
N ASP A 274 18.35 -5.97 9.68
CA ASP A 274 18.90 -6.97 10.58
C ASP A 274 17.97 -7.24 11.78
N ASP A 275 18.37 -8.16 12.66
CA ASP A 275 17.61 -8.54 13.87
C ASP A 275 17.45 -7.38 14.88
N LYS A 276 18.25 -6.33 14.76
CA LYS A 276 18.16 -5.10 15.57
C LYS A 276 17.30 -4.02 14.91
N GLY A 277 16.76 -4.30 13.72
CA GLY A 277 15.96 -3.35 12.96
C GLY A 277 16.78 -2.27 12.25
N GLU A 278 18.11 -2.44 12.17
CA GLU A 278 19.00 -1.56 11.41
C GLU A 278 18.93 -1.92 9.91
N PRO A 279 18.90 -0.93 9.01
CA PRO A 279 18.87 -1.21 7.57
C PRO A 279 20.23 -1.74 7.10
N VAL A 280 20.23 -2.92 6.48
CA VAL A 280 21.41 -3.55 5.90
C VAL A 280 21.58 -3.17 4.44
N GLU A 281 20.47 -3.22 3.69
CA GLU A 281 20.47 -3.03 2.24
C GLU A 281 19.17 -2.33 1.80
N PHE A 282 19.26 -1.52 0.76
CA PHE A 282 18.14 -0.99 -0.02
C PHE A 282 18.19 -1.63 -1.39
N LYS A 283 17.36 -2.63 -1.61
CA LYS A 283 17.33 -3.38 -2.87
C LYS A 283 16.26 -2.82 -3.78
N VAL A 284 16.69 -2.29 -4.92
CA VAL A 284 15.77 -1.84 -5.97
C VAL A 284 15.34 -3.04 -6.80
N TYR A 285 14.04 -3.20 -7.03
CA TYR A 285 13.50 -4.28 -7.85
C TYR A 285 12.44 -3.75 -8.82
N SER A 286 12.27 -4.48 -9.93
CA SER A 286 11.22 -4.25 -10.89
C SER A 286 10.02 -5.13 -10.54
N ARG A 287 8.83 -4.67 -10.82
CA ARG A 287 7.58 -5.41 -10.65
C ARG A 287 7.62 -6.73 -11.41
N LEU A 288 7.25 -7.82 -10.75
CA LEU A 288 7.23 -9.16 -11.32
C LEU A 288 5.98 -9.38 -12.20
N LYS A 289 6.08 -10.30 -13.17
CA LYS A 289 4.94 -10.78 -13.96
C LYS A 289 3.86 -11.39 -13.07
N SER A 290 4.29 -12.16 -12.08
CA SER A 290 3.44 -12.81 -11.09
C SER A 290 2.65 -11.82 -10.23
N GLU A 291 3.24 -10.69 -9.85
CA GLU A 291 2.55 -9.59 -9.15
C GLU A 291 1.50 -8.93 -10.06
N ARG A 292 1.85 -8.65 -11.32
CA ARG A 292 0.91 -8.11 -12.31
C ARG A 292 -0.24 -9.07 -12.59
N LEU A 293 0.01 -10.37 -12.61
CA LEU A 293 -1.02 -11.40 -12.79
C LEU A 293 -2.13 -11.26 -11.74
N ILE A 294 -1.74 -11.26 -10.47
CA ILE A 294 -2.70 -11.14 -9.35
C ILE A 294 -3.38 -9.78 -9.37
N GLU A 295 -2.63 -8.71 -9.61
CA GLU A 295 -3.21 -7.36 -9.68
C GLU A 295 -4.33 -7.26 -10.74
N GLU A 296 -4.11 -7.70 -11.97
CA GLU A 296 -5.13 -7.62 -13.01
C GLU A 296 -6.38 -8.45 -12.67
N PHE A 297 -6.20 -9.61 -12.01
CA PHE A 297 -7.33 -10.43 -11.53
C PHE A 297 -8.09 -9.74 -10.40
N MET A 298 -7.40 -9.06 -9.49
CA MET A 298 -8.04 -8.27 -8.43
C MET A 298 -8.74 -7.03 -9.01
N LEU A 299 -8.13 -6.35 -9.98
CA LEU A 299 -8.73 -5.18 -10.65
C LEU A 299 -10.04 -5.53 -11.36
N ILE A 300 -10.06 -6.60 -12.16
CA ILE A 300 -11.27 -7.01 -12.88
C ILE A 300 -12.36 -7.50 -11.93
N THR A 301 -12.00 -8.16 -10.83
CA THR A 301 -12.93 -8.61 -9.79
C THR A 301 -13.55 -7.43 -9.05
N ASN A 302 -12.73 -6.49 -8.59
CA ASN A 302 -13.18 -5.27 -7.93
C ASN A 302 -14.13 -4.45 -8.82
N LYS A 303 -13.81 -4.33 -10.12
CA LYS A 303 -14.65 -3.67 -11.11
C LYS A 303 -16.01 -4.37 -11.28
N THR A 304 -16.00 -5.70 -11.37
CA THR A 304 -17.22 -6.52 -11.53
C THR A 304 -18.14 -6.37 -10.33
N VAL A 305 -17.59 -6.48 -9.11
CA VAL A 305 -18.36 -6.30 -7.86
C VAL A 305 -18.88 -4.89 -7.72
N ALA A 306 -18.08 -3.86 -8.11
CA ALA A 306 -18.53 -2.47 -8.08
C ALA A 306 -19.75 -2.24 -8.98
N LYS A 307 -19.72 -2.75 -10.21
CA LYS A 307 -20.84 -2.66 -11.16
C LYS A 307 -22.08 -3.38 -10.61
N PHE A 308 -21.94 -4.59 -10.09
CA PHE A 308 -23.03 -5.32 -9.46
C PHE A 308 -23.68 -4.54 -8.32
N LEU A 309 -22.89 -3.95 -7.43
CA LEU A 309 -23.42 -3.21 -6.28
C LEU A 309 -24.03 -1.86 -6.67
N ALA A 310 -23.56 -1.22 -7.74
CA ALA A 310 -24.18 0.01 -8.26
C ALA A 310 -25.64 -0.18 -8.67
N GLU A 311 -26.01 -1.37 -9.16
CA GLU A 311 -27.36 -1.74 -9.52
C GLU A 311 -28.24 -2.08 -8.29
N VAL A 312 -27.61 -2.44 -7.16
CA VAL A 312 -28.34 -2.82 -5.91
C VAL A 312 -28.70 -1.61 -5.04
N GLY A 313 -27.97 -0.51 -5.16
CA GLY A 313 -28.21 0.74 -4.40
C GLY A 313 -26.97 1.25 -3.68
N PRO A 314 -27.11 2.06 -2.62
CA PRO A 314 -25.96 2.72 -1.99
C PRO A 314 -24.81 1.76 -1.65
N SER A 315 -23.60 2.11 -2.07
CA SER A 315 -22.38 1.32 -1.86
C SER A 315 -21.21 2.23 -1.45
N ILE A 316 -20.03 1.63 -1.29
CA ILE A 316 -18.76 2.35 -1.16
C ILE A 316 -17.97 2.07 -2.43
N PHE A 317 -17.52 3.13 -3.08
CA PHE A 317 -16.66 3.08 -4.25
C PHE A 317 -15.25 3.54 -3.89
N ARG A 318 -14.27 3.08 -4.64
CA ARG A 318 -12.91 3.62 -4.65
C ARG A 318 -12.84 4.60 -5.82
N VAL A 319 -12.90 5.87 -5.51
CA VAL A 319 -12.98 6.93 -6.53
C VAL A 319 -11.63 7.64 -6.68
N HIS A 320 -11.36 8.09 -7.90
CA HIS A 320 -10.18 8.86 -8.23
C HIS A 320 -10.58 9.99 -9.17
N GLU A 321 -10.56 11.20 -8.69
CA GLU A 321 -10.92 12.39 -9.44
C GLU A 321 -9.91 12.69 -10.54
N GLU A 322 -10.36 13.43 -11.54
CA GLU A 322 -9.47 14.03 -12.53
C GLU A 322 -8.49 15.02 -11.88
N PRO A 323 -7.29 15.19 -12.45
CA PRO A 323 -6.36 16.22 -12.01
C PRO A 323 -6.95 17.62 -12.09
N GLU A 324 -6.45 18.55 -11.27
CA GLU A 324 -6.85 19.95 -11.35
C GLU A 324 -6.41 20.59 -12.66
N TYR A 325 -7.22 21.53 -13.18
CA TYR A 325 -6.95 22.23 -14.42
C TYR A 325 -5.53 22.84 -14.48
N GLU A 326 -5.12 23.55 -13.43
CA GLU A 326 -3.81 24.18 -13.30
C GLU A 326 -2.66 23.15 -13.33
N SER A 327 -2.89 21.97 -12.71
CA SER A 327 -1.91 20.88 -12.73
C SER A 327 -1.69 20.35 -14.15
N ILE A 328 -2.75 20.23 -14.92
CA ILE A 328 -2.68 19.80 -16.31
C ILE A 328 -1.99 20.85 -17.20
N GLU A 329 -2.29 22.12 -17.03
CA GLU A 329 -1.58 23.19 -17.75
C GLU A 329 -0.08 23.16 -17.46
N ASN A 330 0.30 22.93 -16.21
CA ASN A 330 1.69 22.80 -15.80
C ASN A 330 2.36 21.59 -16.50
N ILE A 331 1.72 20.41 -16.48
CA ILE A 331 2.23 19.24 -17.21
C ILE A 331 2.39 19.58 -18.69
N SER A 332 1.37 20.20 -19.32
CA SER A 332 1.38 20.53 -20.74
C SER A 332 2.59 21.42 -21.10
N LYS A 333 2.88 22.44 -20.28
CA LYS A 333 4.06 23.27 -20.45
C LYS A 333 5.36 22.47 -20.35
N ILE A 334 5.47 21.62 -19.32
CA ILE A 334 6.70 20.84 -19.08
C ILE A 334 6.93 19.82 -20.20
N VAL A 335 5.90 19.01 -20.58
CA VAL A 335 6.09 18.00 -21.62
C VAL A 335 6.37 18.62 -22.99
N SER A 336 5.90 19.86 -23.24
CA SER A 336 6.21 20.59 -24.48
C SER A 336 7.70 20.89 -24.66
N LEU A 337 8.44 21.07 -23.55
CA LEU A 337 9.90 21.25 -23.58
C LEU A 337 10.63 20.00 -24.09
N PHE A 338 10.00 18.84 -23.97
CA PHE A 338 10.50 17.55 -24.47
C PHE A 338 9.91 17.15 -25.82
N GLY A 339 9.17 18.06 -26.46
CA GLY A 339 8.59 17.85 -27.79
C GLY A 339 7.26 17.09 -27.81
N TYR A 340 6.57 16.97 -26.65
CA TYR A 340 5.25 16.37 -26.56
C TYR A 340 4.16 17.42 -26.46
N THR A 341 3.00 17.11 -27.02
CA THR A 341 1.81 17.98 -26.96
C THR A 341 0.67 17.28 -26.27
N LEU A 342 -0.04 17.99 -25.42
CA LEU A 342 -1.29 17.56 -24.82
C LEU A 342 -2.46 18.39 -25.36
N PRO A 343 -3.68 17.83 -25.39
CA PRO A 343 -4.90 18.61 -25.64
C PRO A 343 -5.08 19.72 -24.60
N LYS A 344 -6.04 20.60 -24.84
CA LYS A 344 -6.42 21.61 -23.83
C LYS A 344 -6.81 20.92 -22.51
N ALA A 345 -6.55 21.56 -21.39
CA ALA A 345 -6.72 20.96 -20.08
C ALA A 345 -8.14 20.44 -19.79
N ASN A 346 -9.18 21.06 -20.39
CA ASN A 346 -10.57 20.59 -20.28
C ASN A 346 -10.93 19.39 -21.19
N GLU A 347 -10.03 18.97 -22.06
CA GLU A 347 -10.22 17.85 -23.01
C GLU A 347 -9.32 16.66 -22.67
N ILE A 348 -8.51 16.79 -21.61
CA ILE A 348 -7.56 15.75 -21.21
C ILE A 348 -8.28 14.55 -20.64
N LYS A 349 -7.87 13.37 -21.14
CA LYS A 349 -8.22 12.05 -20.60
C LYS A 349 -6.99 11.36 -20.08
N SER A 350 -7.17 10.37 -19.21
CA SER A 350 -6.10 9.51 -18.71
C SER A 350 -5.26 8.90 -19.84
N SER A 351 -5.89 8.54 -20.97
CA SER A 351 -5.22 8.01 -22.18
C SER A 351 -4.18 8.94 -22.77
N HIS A 352 -4.38 10.26 -22.71
CA HIS A 352 -3.38 11.21 -23.21
C HIS A 352 -2.12 11.21 -22.34
N LEU A 353 -2.29 11.11 -21.01
CA LEU A 353 -1.17 11.01 -20.07
C LEU A 353 -0.47 9.66 -20.20
N GLN A 354 -1.22 8.56 -20.37
CA GLN A 354 -0.65 7.23 -20.60
C GLN A 354 0.18 7.19 -21.89
N ASN A 355 -0.28 7.84 -22.95
CA ASN A 355 0.48 7.95 -24.19
C ASN A 355 1.82 8.69 -23.98
N ILE A 356 1.85 9.74 -23.17
CA ILE A 356 3.12 10.41 -22.81
C ILE A 356 4.03 9.42 -22.07
N ILE A 357 3.53 8.72 -21.05
CA ILE A 357 4.28 7.73 -20.26
C ILE A 357 4.91 6.68 -21.18
N MET A 358 4.16 6.14 -22.14
CA MET A 358 4.67 5.16 -23.10
C MET A 358 5.75 5.75 -24.01
N ASN A 359 5.56 6.98 -24.49
CA ASN A 359 6.49 7.64 -25.41
C ASN A 359 7.80 8.08 -24.76
N VAL A 360 7.82 8.29 -23.44
CA VAL A 360 9.04 8.65 -22.70
C VAL A 360 9.80 7.42 -22.19
N SER A 361 9.23 6.23 -22.31
CA SER A 361 9.85 4.98 -21.84
C SER A 361 11.25 4.80 -22.43
N GLN A 362 12.20 4.39 -21.58
CA GLN A 362 13.63 4.20 -21.90
C GLN A 362 14.39 5.50 -22.26
N LYS A 363 13.79 6.68 -22.09
CA LYS A 363 14.49 7.95 -22.26
C LYS A 363 15.08 8.44 -20.94
N GLU A 364 16.13 9.24 -20.98
CA GLU A 364 16.81 9.76 -19.79
C GLU A 364 15.88 10.54 -18.85
N TYR A 365 14.80 11.13 -19.38
CA TYR A 365 13.82 11.92 -18.64
C TYR A 365 12.52 11.15 -18.32
N GLU A 366 12.48 9.82 -18.51
CA GLU A 366 11.31 8.98 -18.21
C GLU A 366 10.86 9.14 -16.75
N GLU A 367 11.77 8.95 -15.80
CA GLU A 367 11.44 9.04 -14.37
C GLU A 367 10.90 10.43 -13.98
N PHE A 368 11.46 11.48 -14.57
CA PHE A 368 11.01 12.85 -14.37
C PHE A 368 9.57 13.08 -14.85
N ILE A 369 9.27 12.74 -16.10
CA ILE A 369 7.92 12.93 -16.66
C ILE A 369 6.90 12.09 -15.88
N ASN A 370 7.22 10.84 -15.57
CA ASN A 370 6.36 9.95 -14.79
C ASN A 370 6.08 10.55 -13.38
N TYR A 371 7.10 11.11 -12.74
CA TYR A 371 6.95 11.74 -11.42
C TYR A 371 6.06 12.99 -11.47
N ILE A 372 6.22 13.86 -12.47
CA ILE A 372 5.37 15.05 -12.65
C ILE A 372 3.91 14.65 -12.89
N ILE A 373 3.68 13.68 -13.78
CA ILE A 373 2.33 13.18 -14.04
C ILE A 373 1.73 12.61 -12.76
N LEU A 374 2.47 11.78 -12.01
CA LEU A 374 2.00 11.21 -10.75
C LEU A 374 1.65 12.30 -9.72
N ARG A 375 2.49 13.31 -9.57
CA ARG A 375 2.27 14.41 -8.59
C ARG A 375 1.07 15.29 -8.93
N SER A 376 0.69 15.37 -10.19
CA SER A 376 -0.49 16.09 -10.62
C SER A 376 -1.81 15.36 -10.31
N MET A 377 -1.72 14.03 -10.10
CA MET A 377 -2.89 13.21 -9.81
C MET A 377 -3.43 13.51 -8.41
N LYS A 378 -4.75 13.55 -8.30
CA LYS A 378 -5.41 13.55 -6.99
C LYS A 378 -5.21 12.19 -6.30
N GLN A 379 -5.39 12.18 -5.00
CA GLN A 379 -5.34 10.92 -4.26
C GLN A 379 -6.69 10.22 -4.33
N ALA A 380 -6.69 8.92 -4.66
CA ALA A 380 -7.89 8.10 -4.60
C ALA A 380 -8.43 8.01 -3.17
N ARG A 381 -9.77 7.96 -3.02
CA ARG A 381 -10.45 7.88 -1.73
C ARG A 381 -11.65 6.94 -1.79
N TYR A 382 -12.19 6.59 -0.64
CA TYR A 382 -13.50 5.94 -0.56
C TYR A 382 -14.61 6.97 -0.54
N ASP A 383 -15.66 6.73 -1.31
CA ASP A 383 -16.87 7.56 -1.33
C ASP A 383 -18.11 6.71 -1.60
N THR A 384 -19.29 7.23 -1.26
CA THR A 384 -20.57 6.63 -1.60
C THR A 384 -21.16 7.17 -2.91
N GLU A 385 -20.60 8.24 -3.43
CA GLU A 385 -20.87 8.77 -4.76
C GLU A 385 -19.84 8.19 -5.74
N ASN A 386 -20.32 7.59 -6.81
CA ASN A 386 -19.47 7.06 -7.85
C ASN A 386 -19.15 8.15 -8.88
N ILE A 387 -17.92 8.58 -8.91
CA ILE A 387 -17.39 9.51 -9.92
C ILE A 387 -16.36 8.85 -10.85
N GLY A 388 -16.27 7.50 -10.79
CA GLY A 388 -15.27 6.74 -11.52
C GLY A 388 -13.87 6.76 -10.88
N HIS A 389 -12.93 6.12 -11.57
CA HIS A 389 -11.52 6.04 -11.16
C HIS A 389 -10.61 6.45 -12.31
N TYR A 390 -10.24 7.73 -12.37
CA TYR A 390 -9.49 8.34 -13.47
C TYR A 390 -8.22 7.56 -13.83
N GLY A 391 -7.36 7.26 -12.85
CA GLY A 391 -6.10 6.57 -13.11
C GLY A 391 -6.24 5.14 -13.67
N LEU A 392 -7.35 4.44 -13.39
CA LEU A 392 -7.63 3.11 -13.92
C LEU A 392 -8.50 3.13 -15.19
N ASP A 393 -9.08 4.26 -15.55
CA ASP A 393 -10.10 4.42 -16.58
C ASP A 393 -11.31 3.48 -16.35
N PHE A 394 -11.76 3.41 -15.09
CA PHE A 394 -12.91 2.60 -14.71
C PHE A 394 -14.11 3.47 -14.31
N GLU A 395 -15.26 3.20 -14.92
CA GLU A 395 -16.53 3.84 -14.56
C GLU A 395 -17.01 3.43 -13.16
N TYR A 396 -16.82 2.15 -12.80
CA TYR A 396 -17.16 1.59 -11.49
C TYR A 396 -15.94 0.89 -10.91
N TYR A 397 -15.58 1.25 -9.69
CA TYR A 397 -14.50 0.58 -8.98
C TYR A 397 -14.74 0.58 -7.46
N THR A 398 -14.46 -0.53 -6.81
CA THR A 398 -14.50 -0.67 -5.35
C THR A 398 -13.37 -1.57 -4.89
N HIS A 399 -13.14 -1.64 -3.59
CA HIS A 399 -12.27 -2.63 -3.00
C HIS A 399 -13.09 -3.75 -2.36
N PHE A 400 -12.88 -4.98 -2.82
CA PHE A 400 -13.56 -6.18 -2.37
C PHE A 400 -12.58 -7.30 -1.98
N THR A 401 -11.37 -7.27 -2.54
CA THR A 401 -10.45 -8.41 -2.57
C THR A 401 -9.53 -8.54 -1.37
N SER A 402 -9.59 -7.63 -0.37
CA SER A 402 -8.72 -7.71 0.81
C SER A 402 -9.42 -7.40 2.14
N PRO A 403 -10.44 -8.17 2.55
CA PRO A 403 -11.22 -7.91 3.77
C PRO A 403 -10.50 -8.22 5.07
N ILE A 404 -9.38 -8.96 5.06
CA ILE A 404 -8.56 -9.20 6.25
C ILE A 404 -7.86 -7.91 6.69
N ARG A 405 -7.44 -7.08 5.73
CA ARG A 405 -6.61 -5.89 5.97
C ARG A 405 -7.24 -4.55 5.61
N ARG A 406 -8.46 -4.53 5.03
CA ARG A 406 -9.20 -3.29 4.71
C ARG A 406 -10.65 -3.37 5.15
N TYR A 407 -11.08 -2.46 6.00
CA TYR A 407 -12.46 -2.42 6.49
C TYR A 407 -13.50 -2.11 5.41
N PRO A 408 -13.25 -1.23 4.40
CA PRO A 408 -14.19 -1.07 3.27
C PRO A 408 -14.52 -2.37 2.58
N ASP A 409 -13.55 -3.24 2.33
CA ASP A 409 -13.75 -4.56 1.72
C ASP A 409 -14.69 -5.44 2.55
N LEU A 410 -14.52 -5.43 3.87
CA LEU A 410 -15.43 -6.12 4.78
C LEU A 410 -16.87 -5.60 4.68
N ILE A 411 -17.06 -4.29 4.52
CA ILE A 411 -18.39 -3.69 4.28
C ILE A 411 -18.93 -4.08 2.91
N ILE A 412 -18.10 -4.12 1.87
CA ILE A 412 -18.49 -4.57 0.53
C ILE A 412 -18.94 -6.03 0.57
N HIS A 413 -18.25 -6.93 1.29
CA HIS A 413 -18.70 -8.30 1.51
C HIS A 413 -20.09 -8.37 2.15
N ARG A 414 -20.38 -7.54 3.14
CA ARG A 414 -21.70 -7.47 3.78
C ARG A 414 -22.77 -6.95 2.82
N LEU A 415 -22.45 -5.96 1.97
CA LEU A 415 -23.35 -5.45 0.93
C LEU A 415 -23.65 -6.52 -0.13
N VAL A 416 -22.64 -7.24 -0.59
CA VAL A 416 -22.79 -8.35 -1.54
C VAL A 416 -23.70 -9.44 -0.94
N LYS A 417 -23.46 -9.88 0.28
CA LYS A 417 -24.30 -10.88 0.96
C LYS A 417 -25.74 -10.41 1.14
N PHE A 418 -25.94 -9.13 1.47
CA PHE A 418 -27.28 -8.55 1.54
C PHE A 418 -27.97 -8.61 0.17
N ALA A 419 -27.28 -8.21 -0.91
CA ALA A 419 -27.80 -8.25 -2.26
C ALA A 419 -28.20 -9.67 -2.70
N LEU A 420 -27.33 -10.66 -2.43
CA LEU A 420 -27.56 -12.06 -2.77
C LEU A 420 -28.74 -12.67 -2.01
N SER A 421 -28.99 -12.23 -0.77
CA SER A 421 -30.07 -12.76 0.05
C SER A 421 -31.47 -12.46 -0.51
N LYS A 422 -31.61 -11.39 -1.33
CA LYS A 422 -32.87 -10.89 -1.92
C LYS A 422 -34.01 -10.72 -0.89
N LYS A 423 -33.70 -10.70 0.41
CA LYS A 423 -34.67 -10.74 1.50
C LYS A 423 -34.46 -9.60 2.49
N GLY A 424 -35.57 -8.99 2.91
CA GLY A 424 -35.61 -8.12 4.05
C GLY A 424 -35.23 -6.67 3.78
N LYS A 425 -35.32 -5.86 4.84
CA LYS A 425 -34.97 -4.45 4.85
C LYS A 425 -33.44 -4.31 5.01
N ARG A 426 -32.85 -3.36 4.29
CA ARG A 426 -31.41 -3.06 4.37
C ARG A 426 -31.00 -2.78 5.82
N PRO A 427 -29.97 -3.46 6.35
CA PRO A 427 -29.50 -3.27 7.72
C PRO A 427 -29.09 -1.83 7.98
N LYS A 428 -29.32 -1.34 9.22
CA LYS A 428 -28.97 0.02 9.62
C LYS A 428 -27.47 0.34 9.38
N SER A 429 -26.60 -0.62 9.59
CA SER A 429 -25.14 -0.51 9.34
C SER A 429 -24.78 -0.24 7.86
N LEU A 430 -25.64 -0.67 6.92
CA LEU A 430 -25.43 -0.56 5.48
C LEU A 430 -26.24 0.59 4.84
N THR A 431 -26.85 1.48 5.63
CA THR A 431 -27.53 2.66 5.11
C THR A 431 -26.54 3.69 4.56
N LEU A 432 -26.97 4.53 3.61
CA LEU A 432 -26.13 5.57 3.00
C LEU A 432 -25.41 6.43 4.06
N LYS A 433 -26.12 6.84 5.13
CA LYS A 433 -25.53 7.62 6.23
C LYS A 433 -24.33 6.93 6.87
N ASN A 434 -24.44 5.63 7.15
CA ASN A 434 -23.36 4.88 7.78
C ASN A 434 -22.24 4.55 6.78
N LEU A 435 -22.57 4.27 5.52
CA LEU A 435 -21.57 4.07 4.46
C LEU A 435 -20.72 5.33 4.24
N LYS A 436 -21.33 6.54 4.23
CA LYS A 436 -20.59 7.82 4.18
C LYS A 436 -19.61 7.97 5.35
N LYS A 437 -20.04 7.60 6.58
CA LYS A 437 -19.16 7.61 7.76
C LYS A 437 -17.98 6.65 7.59
N VAL A 438 -18.23 5.44 7.09
CA VAL A 438 -17.17 4.44 6.85
C VAL A 438 -16.20 4.92 5.78
N ALA A 439 -16.70 5.39 4.64
CA ALA A 439 -15.88 5.87 3.53
C ALA A 439 -14.92 6.99 3.96
N LYS A 440 -15.45 8.00 4.67
CA LYS A 440 -14.64 9.10 5.20
C LYS A 440 -13.56 8.61 6.15
N HIS A 441 -13.95 7.84 7.18
CA HIS A 441 -13.01 7.33 8.20
C HIS A 441 -11.92 6.46 7.59
N CYS A 442 -12.29 5.52 6.70
CA CYS A 442 -11.29 4.63 6.09
C CYS A 442 -10.35 5.35 5.12
N SER A 443 -10.79 6.44 4.46
CA SER A 443 -9.90 7.29 3.67
C SER A 443 -8.90 8.05 4.57
N GLU A 444 -9.31 8.47 5.76
CA GLU A 444 -8.44 9.15 6.74
C GLU A 444 -7.41 8.17 7.31
N THR A 445 -7.85 6.98 7.77
CA THR A 445 -6.95 5.96 8.36
C THR A 445 -5.95 5.41 7.33
N GLU A 446 -6.36 5.24 6.07
CA GLU A 446 -5.47 4.84 4.99
C GLU A 446 -4.35 5.87 4.77
N ARG A 447 -4.70 7.17 4.71
CA ARG A 447 -3.69 8.24 4.58
C ARG A 447 -2.71 8.28 5.75
N GLU A 448 -3.21 8.08 6.97
CA GLU A 448 -2.35 8.00 8.16
C GLU A 448 -1.40 6.80 8.08
N SER A 449 -1.89 5.63 7.66
CA SER A 449 -1.07 4.41 7.48
C SER A 449 0.00 4.60 6.42
N VAL A 450 -0.35 5.10 5.23
CA VAL A 450 0.61 5.39 4.15
C VAL A 450 1.65 6.42 4.60
N SER A 451 1.25 7.44 5.36
CA SER A 451 2.19 8.43 5.91
C SER A 451 3.14 7.81 6.93
N ALA A 452 2.66 6.87 7.76
CA ALA A 452 3.47 6.12 8.72
C ALA A 452 4.47 5.20 8.01
N GLU A 453 4.05 4.48 6.96
CA GLU A 453 4.88 3.61 6.13
C GLU A 453 6.01 4.39 5.43
N ARG A 454 5.68 5.55 4.84
CA ARG A 454 6.69 6.43 4.25
C ARG A 454 7.66 7.00 5.28
N PHE A 455 7.15 7.33 6.47
CA PHE A 455 7.99 7.92 7.51
C PHE A 455 8.97 6.90 8.10
N ILE A 456 8.55 5.64 8.35
CA ILE A 456 9.49 4.60 8.81
C ILE A 456 10.57 4.33 7.76
N ALA A 457 10.24 4.34 6.47
CA ALA A 457 11.22 4.20 5.39
C ALA A 457 12.24 5.35 5.41
N LYS A 458 11.80 6.59 5.62
CA LYS A 458 12.69 7.75 5.80
C LYS A 458 13.63 7.58 7.00
N LEU A 459 13.12 7.09 8.14
CA LEU A 459 13.96 6.83 9.31
C LEU A 459 15.05 5.80 9.02
N LYS A 460 14.71 4.73 8.29
CA LYS A 460 15.70 3.74 7.86
C LYS A 460 16.72 4.32 6.87
N GLY A 461 16.28 5.19 5.97
CA GLY A 461 17.18 5.97 5.11
C GLY A 461 18.18 6.81 5.91
N ILE A 462 17.70 7.54 6.94
CA ILE A 462 18.57 8.31 7.84
C ILE A 462 19.60 7.38 8.51
N ARG A 463 19.17 6.21 9.03
CA ARG A 463 20.07 5.25 9.67
C ARG A 463 21.14 4.73 8.73
N TYR A 464 20.78 4.48 7.48
CA TYR A 464 21.72 4.02 6.47
C TYR A 464 22.77 5.08 6.15
N ILE A 465 22.32 6.29 5.79
CA ILE A 465 23.19 7.39 5.35
C ILE A 465 24.11 7.89 6.47
N LYS A 466 23.63 7.99 7.71
CA LYS A 466 24.44 8.47 8.85
C LYS A 466 25.66 7.59 9.17
N ARG A 467 25.72 6.35 8.66
CA ARG A 467 26.90 5.47 8.81
C ARG A 467 28.07 5.92 7.94
N TYR A 468 27.78 6.74 6.93
CA TYR A 468 28.77 7.17 5.94
C TYR A 468 28.82 8.70 5.84
N PRO A 469 29.15 9.42 6.94
CA PRO A 469 29.03 10.89 6.99
C PRO A 469 29.98 11.59 5.99
N GLU A 470 31.09 10.93 5.63
CA GLU A 470 32.09 11.48 4.71
C GLU A 470 31.94 10.98 3.27
N LYS A 471 31.05 10.00 3.03
CA LYS A 471 30.84 9.43 1.68
C LYS A 471 30.15 10.46 0.79
N ILE A 472 30.69 10.59 -0.41
CA ILE A 472 30.05 11.32 -1.51
C ILE A 472 29.18 10.33 -2.28
N PHE A 473 27.92 10.69 -2.46
CA PHE A 473 26.93 9.88 -3.16
C PHE A 473 26.60 10.51 -4.51
N ASP A 474 26.46 9.67 -5.53
CA ASP A 474 25.86 10.08 -6.80
C ASP A 474 24.33 10.13 -6.62
N ALA A 475 23.76 11.26 -6.97
CA ALA A 475 22.33 11.51 -6.84
C ALA A 475 21.75 12.17 -8.09
N VAL A 476 20.44 12.13 -8.22
CA VAL A 476 19.69 12.88 -9.24
C VAL A 476 18.77 13.89 -8.54
N ILE A 477 18.58 15.04 -9.16
CA ILE A 477 17.60 16.03 -8.69
C ILE A 477 16.21 15.49 -8.99
N SER A 478 15.38 15.27 -7.95
CA SER A 478 14.05 14.70 -8.04
C SER A 478 12.93 15.74 -7.99
N GLY A 479 13.21 16.95 -7.55
CA GLY A 479 12.22 18.02 -7.49
C GLY A 479 12.74 19.31 -6.90
N PHE A 480 11.95 20.38 -7.03
CA PHE A 480 12.24 21.68 -6.46
C PHE A 480 11.16 22.14 -5.48
N LYS A 481 11.55 23.03 -4.58
CA LYS A 481 10.72 23.79 -3.66
C LYS A 481 11.27 25.19 -3.56
N GLU A 482 10.51 26.16 -3.05
CA GLU A 482 10.92 27.57 -2.93
C GLU A 482 12.30 27.79 -2.29
N ASP A 483 12.66 26.96 -1.32
CA ASP A 483 13.86 27.08 -0.48
C ASP A 483 14.96 26.06 -0.78
N GLY A 484 14.76 25.16 -1.77
CA GLY A 484 15.75 24.14 -2.09
C GLY A 484 15.30 23.09 -3.11
N MET A 485 16.09 22.05 -3.25
CA MET A 485 15.83 20.94 -4.14
C MET A 485 15.89 19.60 -3.42
N PHE A 486 15.03 18.68 -3.85
CA PHE A 486 15.10 17.27 -3.47
C PHE A 486 16.10 16.55 -4.36
N VAL A 487 16.89 15.69 -3.75
CA VAL A 487 17.86 14.84 -4.43
C VAL A 487 17.65 13.40 -4.00
N GLN A 488 17.74 12.47 -4.96
CA GLN A 488 17.61 11.05 -4.72
C GLN A 488 18.92 10.35 -5.04
N ILE A 489 19.46 9.62 -4.08
CA ILE A 489 20.70 8.85 -4.26
C ILE A 489 20.42 7.69 -5.24
N ILE A 490 21.27 7.52 -6.26
CA ILE A 490 21.05 6.57 -7.35
C ILE A 490 21.13 5.12 -6.87
N GLU A 491 22.08 4.81 -5.99
CA GLU A 491 22.36 3.42 -5.58
C GLU A 491 21.26 2.79 -4.68
N ASN A 492 20.44 3.62 -3.99
CA ASN A 492 19.52 3.12 -2.97
C ASN A 492 18.17 3.85 -2.92
N ALA A 493 17.95 4.81 -3.82
CA ALA A 493 16.74 5.63 -3.92
C ALA A 493 16.38 6.42 -2.65
N ILE A 494 17.32 6.65 -1.74
CA ILE A 494 17.10 7.48 -0.54
C ILE A 494 17.04 8.95 -0.95
N GLU A 495 15.95 9.61 -0.56
CA GLU A 495 15.71 11.03 -0.85
C GLU A 495 16.19 11.93 0.30
N GLY A 496 16.77 13.06 -0.03
CA GLY A 496 17.12 14.13 0.89
C GLY A 496 16.94 15.51 0.27
N PHE A 497 17.30 16.55 1.00
CA PHE A 497 17.08 17.94 0.63
C PHE A 497 18.40 18.72 0.58
N VAL A 498 18.54 19.58 -0.39
CA VAL A 498 19.64 20.56 -0.50
C VAL A 498 19.04 21.95 -0.47
N SER A 499 19.36 22.75 0.55
CA SER A 499 18.90 24.13 0.63
C SER A 499 19.61 25.01 -0.40
N PHE A 500 18.89 25.93 -1.03
CA PHE A 500 19.50 26.89 -1.95
C PHE A 500 20.52 27.79 -1.23
N GLN A 501 20.32 28.09 0.05
CA GLN A 501 21.28 28.86 0.87
C GLN A 501 22.63 28.15 0.99
N ASP A 502 22.66 26.82 0.87
CA ASP A 502 23.90 26.03 0.92
C ASP A 502 24.64 25.98 -0.44
N ILE A 503 23.95 26.36 -1.51
CA ILE A 503 24.52 26.37 -2.87
C ILE A 503 25.13 27.72 -3.18
N SER A 504 24.34 28.80 -3.10
CA SER A 504 24.77 30.15 -3.44
C SER A 504 23.76 31.19 -2.93
N GLU A 505 24.25 32.42 -2.69
CA GLU A 505 23.38 33.56 -2.36
C GLU A 505 22.61 34.09 -3.60
N ASN A 506 23.03 33.70 -4.81
CA ASN A 506 22.51 34.21 -6.08
C ASN A 506 21.79 33.12 -6.87
N ILE A 507 20.71 32.57 -6.30
CA ILE A 507 19.88 31.56 -6.90
C ILE A 507 18.63 32.18 -7.53
N LEU A 508 18.36 31.83 -8.79
CA LEU A 508 17.12 32.14 -9.49
C LEU A 508 16.35 30.85 -9.75
N TYR A 509 15.15 30.76 -9.23
CA TYR A 509 14.23 29.66 -9.53
C TYR A 509 13.26 30.06 -10.63
N ASP A 510 13.31 29.39 -11.77
CA ASP A 510 12.37 29.53 -12.87
C ASP A 510 11.27 28.47 -12.74
N GLU A 511 10.11 28.87 -12.18
CA GLU A 511 8.96 27.99 -11.97
C GLU A 511 8.39 27.44 -13.29
N ILE A 512 8.54 28.18 -14.41
CA ILE A 512 8.01 27.78 -15.72
C ILE A 512 8.84 26.64 -16.30
N LYS A 513 10.15 26.76 -16.23
CA LYS A 513 11.09 25.74 -16.72
C LYS A 513 11.34 24.65 -15.70
N ASN A 514 10.92 24.87 -14.44
CA ASN A 514 11.25 24.03 -13.31
C ASN A 514 12.77 23.79 -13.20
N GLU A 515 13.52 24.90 -13.30
CA GLU A 515 14.98 24.95 -13.27
C GLU A 515 15.47 25.95 -12.24
N VAL A 516 16.63 25.69 -11.71
CA VAL A 516 17.32 26.57 -10.76
C VAL A 516 18.65 26.98 -11.36
N VAL A 517 18.90 28.28 -11.44
CA VAL A 517 20.13 28.82 -11.97
C VAL A 517 20.93 29.46 -10.82
N ASP A 518 22.11 28.95 -10.57
CA ASP A 518 23.13 29.60 -9.75
C ASP A 518 23.85 30.62 -10.63
N LEU A 519 23.49 31.88 -10.46
CA LEU A 519 24.04 32.98 -11.25
C LEU A 519 25.51 33.24 -10.95
N LYS A 520 25.98 32.89 -9.74
CA LYS A 520 27.38 33.07 -9.34
C LYS A 520 28.29 32.05 -10.01
N ASN A 521 27.89 30.78 -10.00
CA ASN A 521 28.69 29.68 -10.53
C ASN A 521 28.32 29.32 -11.97
N GLN A 522 27.32 29.96 -12.56
CA GLN A 522 26.76 29.70 -13.91
C GLN A 522 26.32 28.23 -14.08
N ILE A 523 25.75 27.64 -13.03
CA ILE A 523 25.28 26.26 -13.04
C ILE A 523 23.77 26.26 -13.08
N THR A 524 23.20 25.55 -14.07
CA THR A 524 21.77 25.28 -14.11
C THR A 524 21.49 23.90 -13.52
N TYR A 525 20.56 23.84 -12.57
CA TYR A 525 20.03 22.62 -11.99
C TYR A 525 18.64 22.36 -12.58
N SER A 526 18.46 21.19 -13.16
CA SER A 526 17.18 20.72 -13.71
C SER A 526 16.85 19.34 -13.11
N ILE A 527 15.59 18.99 -13.10
CA ILE A 527 15.19 17.66 -12.64
C ILE A 527 15.82 16.60 -13.57
N GLY A 528 16.25 15.48 -12.97
CA GLY A 528 16.99 14.43 -13.68
C GLY A 528 18.50 14.71 -13.80
N LYS A 529 18.98 15.92 -13.52
CA LYS A 529 20.41 16.22 -13.54
C LYS A 529 21.14 15.47 -12.43
N LYS A 530 22.25 14.83 -12.78
CA LYS A 530 23.13 14.17 -11.83
C LYS A 530 23.94 15.18 -11.03
N VAL A 531 24.03 14.95 -9.73
CA VAL A 531 24.79 15.77 -8.78
C VAL A 531 25.51 14.85 -7.78
N LYS A 532 26.59 15.34 -7.20
CA LYS A 532 27.28 14.68 -6.11
C LYS A 532 26.88 15.34 -4.80
N VAL A 533 26.50 14.53 -3.81
CA VAL A 533 26.01 15.03 -2.53
C VAL A 533 26.69 14.36 -1.35
N LYS A 534 26.84 15.09 -0.26
CA LYS A 534 27.40 14.64 1.01
C LYS A 534 26.44 15.00 2.14
N LEU A 535 26.31 14.11 3.13
CA LEU A 535 25.45 14.35 4.30
C LEU A 535 25.86 15.64 5.01
N LYS A 536 24.89 16.54 5.23
CA LYS A 536 25.03 17.77 6.02
C LYS A 536 24.44 17.59 7.42
N SER A 537 23.15 17.23 7.48
CA SER A 537 22.42 17.07 8.73
C SER A 537 21.26 16.10 8.60
N TYR A 538 20.71 15.65 9.73
CA TYR A 538 19.51 14.81 9.76
C TYR A 538 18.69 15.06 11.02
N SER A 539 17.41 14.68 10.98
CA SER A 539 16.57 14.62 12.18
C SER A 539 15.64 13.41 12.13
N PHE A 540 15.72 12.56 13.16
CA PHE A 540 14.80 11.43 13.35
C PHE A 540 13.38 11.90 13.63
N ILE A 541 13.19 12.89 14.50
CA ILE A 541 11.85 13.37 14.90
C ILE A 541 11.12 13.96 13.68
N LYS A 542 11.84 14.74 12.86
CA LYS A 542 11.27 15.36 11.67
C LYS A 542 11.28 14.43 10.46
N GLY A 543 12.19 13.45 10.40
CA GLY A 543 12.34 12.50 9.29
C GLY A 543 12.91 13.15 8.04
N PHE A 544 13.96 13.94 8.18
CA PHE A 544 14.62 14.54 7.03
C PHE A 544 16.13 14.24 7.00
N LEU A 545 16.68 14.29 5.80
CA LEU A 545 18.10 14.27 5.48
C LEU A 545 18.41 15.54 4.69
N ASP A 546 19.42 16.29 5.14
CA ASP A 546 19.96 17.42 4.39
C ASP A 546 21.32 17.05 3.82
N PHE A 547 21.56 17.45 2.59
CA PHE A 547 22.80 17.26 1.87
C PHE A 547 23.42 18.58 1.44
N ASN A 548 24.75 18.58 1.28
CA ASN A 548 25.49 19.59 0.55
C ASN A 548 25.85 19.06 -0.84
N ILE A 549 25.81 19.93 -1.85
CA ILE A 549 26.38 19.64 -3.16
C ILE A 549 27.91 19.60 -3.04
N VAL A 550 28.51 18.61 -3.67
CA VAL A 550 29.97 18.51 -3.80
C VAL A 550 30.32 18.79 -5.25
N TYR A 551 31.08 19.84 -5.45
CA TYR A 551 31.62 20.20 -6.76
C TYR A 551 32.90 19.42 -7.00
N GLU A 552 33.05 18.83 -8.19
CA GLU A 552 34.33 18.29 -8.60
C GLU A 552 35.24 19.51 -8.88
N ASN A 553 36.37 19.57 -8.18
CA ASN A 553 37.41 20.54 -8.55
C ASN A 553 37.85 20.13 -9.97
N THR A 554 37.47 20.92 -10.97
CA THR A 554 38.11 20.88 -12.27
C THR A 554 39.52 21.43 -12.07
N GLU A 555 40.50 20.53 -11.84
CA GLU A 555 41.89 20.84 -12.03
C GLU A 555 42.20 21.11 -13.50
#